data_5f2270738da4ffc75b53e83b9bb5a611
#
_entry.id   5f2270738da4ffc75b53e83b9bb5a611
#
_cell.length_a   1.000
_cell.length_b   1.000
_cell.length_c   1.000
_cell.angle_alpha   90.00
_cell.angle_beta   90.00
_cell.angle_gamma   90.00
#
_symmetry.space_group_name_H-M   'P 1'
#
loop_
_entity.id
_entity.type
_entity.pdbx_description
1 polymer ?
#
loop_
_entity_poly.entity_id
_entity_poly.type
_entity_poly.pdbx_seq_one_letter_code
_entity_poly.pdbx_strand_id
1 'polypeptide(L)'
;MVSQPVPGELIGVTTLRPLPATMRAVVLTGHGGFDRLELRDDVPVPQCGPEDVLIRVAAAGVNNTDINTRIGWYSKAVAEPTESGAATGLAGAKDDGWSGTPFHFPRIQGADACGHIVAVGQNIDAKRLGERVLVEPVFRTGTGFDV
;
A
#
# COMPACT_ATOMS: atom_id res chain seq x y z
N MET A 1 5.12 36.15 12.93
CA MET A 1 5.97 35.24 12.13
C MET A 1 5.60 33.83 12.52
N VAL A 2 4.82 33.16 11.68
CA VAL A 2 4.49 31.74 11.88
C VAL A 2 5.65 30.96 11.27
N SER A 3 6.40 30.25 12.10
CA SER A 3 7.48 29.34 11.67
C SER A 3 6.89 28.27 10.77
N GLN A 4 7.41 28.16 9.57
CA GLN A 4 7.07 27.03 8.67
C GLN A 4 7.62 25.74 9.30
N PRO A 5 6.84 24.63 9.33
CA PRO A 5 7.35 23.38 9.88
C PRO A 5 8.52 22.88 9.03
N VAL A 6 9.57 22.45 9.71
CA VAL A 6 10.74 21.82 9.10
C VAL A 6 10.30 20.52 8.45
N PRO A 7 10.72 20.19 7.21
CA PRO A 7 10.41 18.91 6.59
C PRO A 7 10.91 17.76 7.47
N GLY A 8 9.96 16.97 8.03
CA GLY A 8 10.25 15.82 8.90
C GLY A 8 9.71 15.93 10.33
N GLU A 9 9.13 17.05 10.74
CA GLU A 9 8.50 17.16 12.06
C GLU A 9 7.05 16.65 11.99
N LEU A 10 6.84 15.46 12.52
CA LEU A 10 5.51 14.83 12.63
C LEU A 10 4.76 15.48 13.81
N ILE A 11 4.05 16.58 13.56
CA ILE A 11 3.26 17.27 14.59
C ILE A 11 2.13 16.33 15.06
N GLY A 12 2.11 16.04 16.36
CA GLY A 12 1.06 15.21 16.97
C GLY A 12 1.23 13.68 16.78
N VAL A 13 2.38 13.22 16.28
CA VAL A 13 2.67 11.78 16.12
C VAL A 13 3.61 11.32 17.23
N THR A 14 3.25 10.22 17.89
CA THR A 14 4.12 9.56 18.88
C THR A 14 4.82 8.36 18.24
N THR A 15 6.13 8.23 18.42
CA THR A 15 6.94 7.15 17.84
C THR A 15 7.79 6.44 18.90
N LEU A 16 8.05 5.13 18.68
CA LEU A 16 8.99 4.37 19.52
C LEU A 16 10.46 4.78 19.30
N ARG A 17 10.79 5.13 18.08
CA ARG A 17 12.15 5.51 17.62
C ARG A 17 12.02 6.49 16.46
N PRO A 18 13.06 7.29 16.16
CA PRO A 18 13.07 8.09 14.94
C PRO A 18 12.77 7.21 13.72
N LEU A 19 11.86 7.68 12.88
CA LEU A 19 11.50 7.01 11.64
C LEU A 19 12.48 7.40 10.53
N PRO A 20 12.85 6.48 9.64
CA PRO A 20 13.61 6.84 8.45
C PRO A 20 12.76 7.71 7.51
N ALA A 21 13.40 8.53 6.69
CA ALA A 21 12.71 9.32 5.68
C ALA A 21 12.19 8.46 4.52
N THR A 22 12.91 7.38 4.20
CA THR A 22 12.59 6.46 3.11
C THR A 22 12.51 5.01 3.58
N MET A 23 11.84 4.18 2.80
CA MET A 23 11.70 2.75 3.04
C MET A 23 11.98 1.96 1.77
N ARG A 24 12.24 0.67 1.94
CA ARG A 24 12.29 -0.28 0.84
C ARG A 24 10.89 -0.78 0.51
N ALA A 25 10.56 -0.81 -0.79
CA ALA A 25 9.30 -1.34 -1.27
C ALA A 25 9.45 -1.95 -2.68
N VAL A 26 8.57 -2.87 -3.02
CA VAL A 26 8.35 -3.30 -4.41
C VAL A 26 7.25 -2.41 -4.99
N VAL A 27 7.58 -1.70 -6.05
CA VAL A 27 6.70 -0.75 -6.71
C VAL A 27 6.26 -1.32 -8.05
N LEU A 28 4.96 -1.36 -8.27
CA LEU A 28 4.37 -1.71 -9.57
C LEU A 28 4.24 -0.44 -10.41
N THR A 29 4.90 -0.42 -11.58
CA THR A 29 4.99 0.78 -12.45
C THR A 29 3.97 0.80 -13.57
N GLY A 30 3.19 -0.26 -13.74
CA GLY A 30 2.17 -0.42 -14.77
C GLY A 30 1.74 -1.87 -14.90
N HIS A 31 0.74 -2.13 -15.72
CA HIS A 31 0.41 -3.51 -16.09
C HIS A 31 1.51 -4.10 -16.97
N GLY A 32 1.78 -5.41 -16.79
CA GLY A 32 2.77 -6.11 -17.59
C GLY A 32 3.41 -7.32 -16.93
N GLY A 33 4.62 -7.63 -17.35
CA GLY A 33 5.43 -8.72 -16.83
C GLY A 33 6.13 -8.37 -15.51
N PHE A 34 7.11 -9.19 -15.16
CA PHE A 34 7.92 -8.95 -13.95
C PHE A 34 8.80 -7.70 -14.05
N ASP A 35 9.07 -7.21 -15.26
CA ASP A 35 9.76 -5.96 -15.55
C ASP A 35 9.02 -4.72 -15.00
N ARG A 36 7.75 -4.87 -14.64
CA ARG A 36 6.94 -3.83 -14.01
C ARG A 36 7.06 -3.76 -12.49
N LEU A 37 7.77 -4.70 -11.88
CA LEU A 37 8.05 -4.72 -10.44
C LEU A 37 9.45 -4.17 -10.19
N GLU A 38 9.54 -3.00 -9.57
CA GLU A 38 10.79 -2.36 -9.22
C GLU A 38 11.02 -2.46 -7.71
N LEU A 39 12.16 -3.06 -7.30
CA LEU A 39 12.60 -2.97 -5.91
C LEU A 39 13.28 -1.62 -5.71
N ARG A 40 12.71 -0.78 -4.84
CA ARG A 40 13.21 0.57 -4.54
C ARG A 40 13.46 0.71 -3.05
N ASP A 41 14.47 1.47 -2.67
CA ASP A 41 14.83 1.79 -1.28
C ASP A 41 14.76 3.29 -0.96
N ASP A 42 14.28 4.07 -1.93
CA ASP A 42 14.09 5.51 -1.84
C ASP A 42 12.61 5.94 -1.71
N VAL A 43 11.71 4.99 -1.45
CA VAL A 43 10.27 5.30 -1.33
C VAL A 43 10.02 6.04 -0.01
N PRO A 44 9.34 7.21 -0.04
CA PRO A 44 9.01 7.92 1.18
C PRO A 44 8.21 7.06 2.17
N VAL A 45 8.56 7.14 3.46
CA VAL A 45 7.74 6.53 4.51
C VAL A 45 6.42 7.30 4.60
N PRO A 46 5.25 6.61 4.63
CA PRO A 46 3.95 7.27 4.74
C PRO A 46 3.86 8.15 5.99
N GLN A 47 3.17 9.26 5.86
CA GLN A 47 2.85 10.10 7.01
C GLN A 47 1.72 9.48 7.81
N CYS A 48 1.84 9.50 9.14
CA CYS A 48 0.83 9.04 10.07
C CYS A 48 -0.15 10.19 10.34
N GLY A 49 -1.39 10.04 9.93
CA GLY A 49 -2.45 11.00 10.24
C GLY A 49 -2.92 10.91 11.69
N PRO A 50 -3.82 11.83 12.12
CA PRO A 50 -4.27 11.89 13.52
C PRO A 50 -4.94 10.61 14.03
N GLU A 51 -5.68 9.91 13.16
CA GLU A 51 -6.44 8.69 13.45
C GLU A 51 -5.70 7.42 12.99
N ASP A 52 -4.45 7.55 12.50
CA ASP A 52 -3.73 6.46 11.87
C ASP A 52 -2.73 5.80 12.83
N VAL A 53 -2.32 4.61 12.45
CA VAL A 53 -1.13 3.94 12.95
C VAL A 53 -0.18 3.67 11.80
N LEU A 54 1.13 3.84 12.02
CA LEU A 54 2.15 3.43 11.05
C LEU A 54 2.69 2.07 11.47
N ILE A 55 2.65 1.12 10.54
CA ILE A 55 3.08 -0.25 10.77
C ILE A 55 4.41 -0.50 10.06
N ARG A 56 5.41 -0.94 10.79
CA ARG A 56 6.60 -1.54 10.19
C ARG A 56 6.28 -2.97 9.80
N VAL A 57 6.10 -3.19 8.51
CA VAL A 57 5.74 -4.49 7.94
C VAL A 57 6.86 -5.51 8.23
N ALA A 58 6.49 -6.65 8.79
CA ALA A 58 7.37 -7.79 9.04
C ALA A 58 7.17 -8.90 8.00
N ALA A 59 5.94 -9.05 7.50
CA ALA A 59 5.61 -9.98 6.42
C ALA A 59 4.40 -9.47 5.64
N ALA A 60 4.35 -9.79 4.37
CA ALA A 60 3.22 -9.54 3.48
C ALA A 60 2.94 -10.80 2.67
N GLY A 61 1.67 -11.14 2.47
CA GLY A 61 1.24 -12.22 1.60
C GLY A 61 1.25 -11.79 0.14
N VAL A 62 1.39 -12.77 -0.76
CA VAL A 62 1.18 -12.59 -2.19
C VAL A 62 0.00 -13.45 -2.60
N ASN A 63 -0.99 -12.84 -3.23
CA ASN A 63 -2.24 -13.47 -3.64
C ASN A 63 -2.48 -13.37 -5.14
N ASN A 64 -3.48 -14.09 -5.63
CA ASN A 64 -3.91 -13.97 -7.02
C ASN A 64 -4.33 -12.55 -7.40
N THR A 65 -4.84 -11.76 -6.45
CA THR A 65 -5.17 -10.35 -6.66
C THR A 65 -3.95 -9.52 -7.04
N ASP A 66 -2.79 -9.82 -6.48
CA ASP A 66 -1.53 -9.12 -6.79
C ASP A 66 -1.05 -9.46 -8.21
N ILE A 67 -1.16 -10.75 -8.57
CA ILE A 67 -0.85 -11.23 -9.91
C ILE A 67 -1.80 -10.59 -10.92
N ASN A 68 -3.10 -10.66 -10.65
CA ASN A 68 -4.14 -10.14 -11.52
C ASN A 68 -4.03 -8.61 -11.72
N THR A 69 -3.67 -7.88 -10.66
CA THR A 69 -3.40 -6.44 -10.74
C THR A 69 -2.20 -6.17 -11.65
N ARG A 70 -1.10 -6.90 -11.44
CA ARG A 70 0.11 -6.72 -12.26
C ARG A 70 -0.14 -7.01 -13.73
N ILE A 71 -0.80 -8.12 -14.06
CA ILE A 71 -1.02 -8.52 -15.46
C ILE A 71 -2.16 -7.75 -16.15
N GLY A 72 -2.95 -6.97 -15.39
CA GLY A 72 -4.08 -6.20 -15.92
C GLY A 72 -5.37 -6.99 -16.12
N TRP A 73 -5.53 -8.11 -15.41
CA TRP A 73 -6.68 -9.01 -15.56
C TRP A 73 -8.03 -8.35 -15.24
N TYR A 74 -8.05 -7.35 -14.37
CA TYR A 74 -9.27 -6.62 -13.99
C TYR A 74 -9.76 -5.66 -15.05
N SER A 75 -9.02 -5.45 -16.13
CA SER A 75 -9.43 -4.61 -17.23
C SER A 75 -10.63 -5.26 -17.97
N LYS A 76 -11.71 -4.51 -18.19
CA LYS A 76 -12.86 -4.96 -18.97
C LYS A 76 -12.55 -5.28 -20.42
N ALA A 77 -11.39 -4.84 -20.91
CA ALA A 77 -10.91 -5.13 -22.27
C ALA A 77 -10.23 -6.50 -22.36
N VAL A 78 -10.00 -7.19 -21.24
CA VAL A 78 -9.34 -8.48 -21.15
C VAL A 78 -10.38 -9.58 -20.99
N ALA A 79 -10.26 -10.62 -21.81
CA ALA A 79 -11.11 -11.81 -21.76
C ALA A 79 -10.32 -13.10 -21.54
N GLU A 80 -8.98 -13.01 -21.54
CA GLU A 80 -8.10 -14.15 -21.34
C GLU A 80 -8.00 -14.58 -19.87
N PRO A 81 -7.69 -15.87 -19.61
CA PRO A 81 -7.44 -16.34 -18.26
C PRO A 81 -6.10 -15.80 -17.72
N THR A 82 -5.97 -15.82 -16.40
CA THR A 82 -4.78 -15.29 -15.67
C THR A 82 -3.47 -15.91 -16.19
N GLU A 83 -3.48 -17.18 -16.52
CA GLU A 83 -2.29 -17.92 -16.97
C GLU A 83 -1.70 -17.32 -18.25
N SER A 84 -2.53 -16.81 -19.15
CA SER A 84 -2.09 -16.23 -20.43
C SER A 84 -1.20 -14.99 -20.23
N GLY A 85 -1.42 -14.23 -19.16
CA GLY A 85 -0.66 -13.02 -18.85
C GLY A 85 0.46 -13.19 -17.82
N ALA A 86 0.67 -14.40 -17.30
CA ALA A 86 1.51 -14.63 -16.13
C ALA A 86 2.94 -14.06 -16.26
N ALA A 87 3.55 -14.20 -17.44
CA ALA A 87 4.93 -13.76 -17.71
C ALA A 87 5.02 -12.31 -18.19
N THR A 88 4.13 -11.88 -19.08
CA THR A 88 4.28 -10.64 -19.87
C THR A 88 3.15 -9.61 -19.66
N GLY A 89 2.13 -9.98 -18.90
CA GLY A 89 0.89 -9.21 -18.82
C GLY A 89 -0.10 -9.56 -19.94
N LEU A 90 -1.30 -9.03 -19.85
CA LEU A 90 -2.38 -9.29 -20.82
C LEU A 90 -2.45 -8.13 -21.83
N ALA A 91 -2.57 -8.50 -23.11
CA ALA A 91 -2.66 -7.52 -24.18
C ALA A 91 -3.95 -6.71 -24.06
N GLY A 92 -3.87 -5.40 -24.29
CA GLY A 92 -5.03 -4.50 -24.25
C GLY A 92 -5.53 -4.17 -22.83
N ALA A 93 -4.82 -4.61 -21.77
CA ALA A 93 -5.15 -4.22 -20.41
C ALA A 93 -5.13 -2.69 -20.27
N LYS A 94 -6.16 -2.14 -19.64
CA LYS A 94 -6.26 -0.74 -19.26
C LYS A 94 -6.10 -0.61 -17.75
N ASP A 95 -5.91 0.61 -17.27
CA ASP A 95 -5.73 0.90 -15.85
C ASP A 95 -7.06 0.83 -15.07
N ASP A 96 -7.82 -0.22 -15.28
CA ASP A 96 -9.09 -0.48 -14.60
C ASP A 96 -8.85 -1.31 -13.33
N GLY A 97 -9.44 -0.87 -12.23
CA GLY A 97 -9.44 -1.60 -10.98
C GLY A 97 -10.64 -2.55 -10.85
N TRP A 98 -10.66 -3.34 -9.79
CA TRP A 98 -11.75 -4.24 -9.44
C TRP A 98 -13.13 -3.57 -9.43
N SER A 99 -13.21 -2.36 -8.89
CA SER A 99 -14.44 -1.55 -8.82
C SER A 99 -14.74 -0.77 -10.10
N GLY A 100 -13.91 -0.90 -11.14
CA GLY A 100 -13.97 -0.04 -12.33
C GLY A 100 -13.32 1.33 -12.14
N THR A 101 -12.68 1.56 -10.98
CA THR A 101 -11.85 2.75 -10.75
C THR A 101 -10.46 2.47 -11.30
N PRO A 102 -9.91 3.37 -12.13
CA PRO A 102 -8.59 3.18 -12.70
C PRO A 102 -7.50 3.06 -11.63
N PHE A 103 -6.56 2.14 -11.83
CA PHE A 103 -5.34 2.10 -11.03
C PHE A 103 -4.44 3.28 -11.35
N HIS A 104 -3.84 3.84 -10.33
CA HIS A 104 -2.79 4.83 -10.49
C HIS A 104 -1.42 4.17 -10.29
N PHE A 105 -0.52 4.39 -11.23
CA PHE A 105 0.87 3.94 -11.18
C PHE A 105 1.82 5.14 -11.03
N PRO A 106 2.97 4.99 -10.38
CA PRO A 106 3.45 3.80 -9.69
C PRO A 106 2.70 3.56 -8.36
N ARG A 107 2.61 2.30 -7.91
CA ARG A 107 1.94 1.96 -6.65
C ARG A 107 2.65 0.81 -5.92
N ILE A 108 2.52 0.78 -4.62
CA ILE A 108 2.77 -0.41 -3.80
C ILE A 108 1.45 -1.15 -3.73
N GLN A 109 1.44 -2.40 -4.15
CA GLN A 109 0.24 -3.23 -4.12
C GLN A 109 0.29 -4.25 -2.98
N GLY A 110 -0.80 -4.98 -2.79
CA GLY A 110 -0.96 -6.00 -1.78
C GLY A 110 -1.99 -5.60 -0.72
N ALA A 111 -2.66 -6.59 -0.16
CA ALA A 111 -3.68 -6.41 0.86
C ALA A 111 -3.26 -7.04 2.20
N ASP A 112 -2.47 -8.11 2.16
CA ASP A 112 -2.08 -8.87 3.35
C ASP A 112 -0.77 -8.35 3.92
N ALA A 113 -0.84 -7.78 5.10
CA ALA A 113 0.34 -7.35 5.83
C ALA A 113 0.22 -7.62 7.33
N CYS A 114 1.33 -7.97 7.94
CA CYS A 114 1.46 -7.97 9.40
C CYS A 114 2.76 -7.27 9.81
N GLY A 115 2.78 -6.76 11.02
CA GLY A 115 3.94 -6.04 11.52
C GLY A 115 3.75 -5.49 12.92
N HIS A 116 4.53 -4.47 13.24
CA HIS A 116 4.46 -3.80 14.52
C HIS A 116 4.17 -2.32 14.35
N ILE A 117 3.29 -1.78 15.18
CA ILE A 117 3.00 -0.35 15.22
C ILE A 117 4.25 0.39 15.70
N VAL A 118 4.75 1.30 14.87
CA VAL A 118 5.96 2.10 15.15
C VAL A 118 5.67 3.57 15.37
N ALA A 119 4.50 4.03 14.93
CA ALA A 119 4.01 5.37 15.21
C ALA A 119 2.48 5.35 15.33
N VAL A 120 1.94 6.29 16.10
CA VAL A 120 0.51 6.51 16.27
C VAL A 120 0.18 7.99 16.16
N GLY A 121 -0.94 8.29 15.53
CA GLY A 121 -1.49 9.64 15.45
C GLY A 121 -2.00 10.13 16.82
N GLN A 122 -2.23 11.44 16.90
CA GLN A 122 -2.56 12.12 18.18
C GLN A 122 -3.84 11.62 18.86
N ASN A 123 -4.78 11.03 18.10
CA ASN A 123 -6.05 10.53 18.62
C ASN A 123 -6.01 9.01 18.90
N ILE A 124 -4.87 8.38 18.71
CA ILE A 124 -4.66 6.95 18.97
C ILE A 124 -3.94 6.76 20.31
N ASP A 125 -4.38 5.78 21.10
CA ASP A 125 -3.72 5.47 22.39
C ASP A 125 -2.25 5.05 22.15
N ALA A 126 -1.33 5.78 22.75
CA ALA A 126 0.11 5.53 22.65
C ALA A 126 0.53 4.15 23.18
N LYS A 127 -0.29 3.48 23.98
CA LYS A 127 -0.05 2.11 24.44
C LYS A 127 0.00 1.09 23.30
N ARG A 128 -0.57 1.44 22.14
CA ARG A 128 -0.52 0.60 20.94
C ARG A 128 0.86 0.53 20.29
N LEU A 129 1.78 1.41 20.66
CA LEU A 129 3.15 1.37 20.16
C LEU A 129 3.84 0.04 20.52
N GLY A 130 4.43 -0.62 19.51
CA GLY A 130 5.03 -1.94 19.64
C GLY A 130 4.06 -3.11 19.51
N GLU A 131 2.75 -2.86 19.46
CA GLU A 131 1.73 -3.89 19.25
C GLU A 131 1.99 -4.61 17.92
N ARG A 132 1.90 -5.94 17.95
CA ARG A 132 1.93 -6.76 16.73
C ARG A 132 0.52 -6.87 16.18
N VAL A 133 0.37 -6.51 14.91
CA VAL A 133 -0.93 -6.43 14.24
C VAL A 133 -0.94 -7.18 12.92
N LEU A 134 -2.12 -7.67 12.56
CA LEU A 134 -2.49 -8.12 11.23
C LEU A 134 -3.42 -7.06 10.65
N VAL A 135 -3.18 -6.66 9.40
CA VAL A 135 -4.00 -5.65 8.72
C VAL A 135 -5.27 -6.32 8.20
N GLU A 136 -6.43 -5.75 8.52
CA GLU A 136 -7.70 -6.05 7.85
C GLU A 136 -7.81 -5.12 6.63
N PRO A 137 -7.78 -5.64 5.39
CA PRO A 137 -7.77 -4.80 4.19
C PRO A 137 -9.15 -4.26 3.80
N VAL A 138 -10.22 -4.73 4.47
CA VAL A 138 -11.60 -4.34 4.16
C VAL A 138 -12.09 -3.36 5.21
N PHE A 139 -12.42 -2.14 4.78
CA PHE A 139 -13.04 -1.15 5.63
C PHE A 139 -14.56 -1.29 5.60
N ARG A 140 -15.19 -1.16 6.78
CA ARG A 140 -16.64 -1.09 6.90
C ARG A 140 -17.02 0.33 7.24
N THR A 141 -17.70 1.01 6.31
CA THR A 141 -18.28 2.32 6.54
C THR A 141 -19.79 2.16 6.68
N GLY A 142 -20.32 2.32 7.90
CA GLY A 142 -21.75 2.16 8.16
C GLY A 142 -22.25 0.74 7.86
N THR A 143 -23.17 0.59 6.89
CA THR A 143 -23.75 -0.69 6.45
C THR A 143 -23.09 -1.27 5.20
N GLY A 144 -22.08 -0.60 4.64
CA GLY A 144 -21.36 -1.00 3.43
C GLY A 144 -19.98 -1.60 3.69
N PHE A 145 -19.39 -2.14 2.63
CA PHE A 145 -17.98 -2.54 2.59
C PHE A 145 -17.29 -1.69 1.52
N ASP A 146 -16.22 -0.99 1.89
CA ASP A 146 -15.31 -0.35 0.96
C ASP A 146 -14.02 -1.18 0.89
N VAL A 147 -13.58 -1.49 -0.33
CA VAL A 147 -12.38 -2.31 -0.61
C VAL A 147 -11.34 -1.46 -1.32
#